data_c564ff40b6e7f79506ea5bec3d329314
#
_entry.id   c564ff40b6e7f79506ea5bec3d329314
#
_cell.length_a   1.000
_cell.length_b   1.000
_cell.length_c   1.000
_cell.angle_alpha   90.00
_cell.angle_beta   90.00
_cell.angle_gamma   90.00
#
_symmetry.space_group_name_H-M   'P 1'
#
loop_
_entity.id
_entity.type
_entity.pdbx_description
1 polymer ?
#
loop_
_entity_poly.entity_id
_entity_poly.type
_entity_poly.pdbx_seq_one_letter_code
_entity_poly.pdbx_strand_id
1 'polypeptide(L)'
;MKLRSLKFKSVKSTNDIALKLIKNNNIKPTIISSEKQIKGRGTMGKKWISKKGNLFLTIFFEINQKKINFKHFAFLNAYLFKNIISKKFSNQVKIKWPNDLLFKKKKICGILQETITSNKKNFLIVGVGINTNHDPNVKSFSSISLKKITNKKIDNNKLLNMIKKNYEKFLSKAKIHTFLELKKYTINL
;
A
#
# COMPACT_ATOMS: atom_id res chain seq x y z
N MET A 1 1.73 -13.46 -10.67
CA MET A 1 1.80 -12.32 -11.63
C MET A 1 2.97 -11.43 -11.24
N LYS A 2 3.82 -11.01 -12.20
CA LYS A 2 5.00 -10.15 -11.93
C LYS A 2 4.64 -8.67 -11.96
N LEU A 3 5.20 -7.88 -11.06
CA LEU A 3 5.06 -6.42 -11.01
C LEU A 3 6.28 -5.74 -11.64
N ARG A 4 6.06 -4.83 -12.60
CA ARG A 4 7.09 -3.90 -13.04
C ARG A 4 7.42 -2.95 -11.89
N SER A 5 8.69 -2.58 -11.71
CA SER A 5 9.11 -1.65 -10.65
C SER A 5 9.56 -0.33 -11.23
N LEU A 6 9.01 0.77 -10.71
CA LEU A 6 9.42 2.14 -11.01
C LEU A 6 9.81 2.85 -9.71
N LYS A 7 10.99 3.48 -9.70
CA LYS A 7 11.52 4.19 -8.54
C LYS A 7 11.81 5.64 -8.89
N PHE A 8 11.41 6.55 -8.00
CA PHE A 8 11.59 7.99 -8.17
C PHE A 8 12.27 8.60 -6.94
N LYS A 9 13.08 9.64 -7.14
CA LYS A 9 13.61 10.45 -6.04
C LYS A 9 12.51 11.31 -5.42
N SER A 10 11.70 11.97 -6.28
CA SER A 10 10.59 12.82 -5.84
C SER A 10 9.47 12.82 -6.88
N VAL A 11 8.22 12.82 -6.41
CA VAL A 11 7.02 12.95 -7.26
C VAL A 11 5.98 13.83 -6.55
N LYS A 12 4.96 14.29 -7.28
CA LYS A 12 3.78 14.91 -6.64
C LYS A 12 3.11 13.87 -5.73
N SER A 13 2.69 12.75 -6.31
CA SER A 13 2.09 11.59 -5.61
C SER A 13 2.38 10.33 -6.41
N THR A 14 2.67 9.22 -5.75
CA THR A 14 2.85 7.91 -6.41
C THR A 14 1.53 7.41 -7.04
N ASN A 15 0.37 7.73 -6.44
CA ASN A 15 -0.94 7.45 -7.05
C ASN A 15 -1.17 8.26 -8.33
N ASP A 16 -0.73 9.52 -8.38
CA ASP A 16 -0.88 10.34 -9.60
C ASP A 16 -0.02 9.80 -10.74
N ILE A 17 1.16 9.24 -10.46
CA ILE A 17 1.97 8.54 -11.46
C ILE A 17 1.21 7.30 -11.99
N ALA A 18 0.60 6.51 -11.10
CA ALA A 18 -0.21 5.36 -11.51
C ALA A 18 -1.38 5.77 -12.42
N LEU A 19 -2.13 6.81 -12.02
CA LEU A 19 -3.23 7.37 -12.83
C LEU A 19 -2.74 7.81 -14.21
N LYS A 20 -1.61 8.54 -14.29
CA LYS A 20 -1.02 8.98 -15.56
C LYS A 20 -0.62 7.80 -16.45
N LEU A 21 0.01 6.76 -15.87
CA LEU A 21 0.42 5.57 -16.61
C LEU A 21 -0.79 4.85 -17.21
N ILE A 22 -1.86 4.64 -16.43
CA ILE A 22 -3.08 3.98 -16.89
C ILE A 22 -3.75 4.78 -18.01
N LYS A 23 -3.90 6.10 -17.85
CA LYS A 23 -4.45 6.99 -18.88
C LYS A 23 -3.65 6.96 -20.19
N ASN A 24 -2.33 6.79 -20.09
CA ASN A 24 -1.44 6.67 -21.25
C ASN A 24 -1.29 5.22 -21.75
N ASN A 25 -2.26 4.34 -21.44
CA ASN A 25 -2.29 2.93 -21.83
C ASN A 25 -1.08 2.08 -21.36
N ASN A 26 -0.35 2.54 -20.35
CA ASN A 26 0.71 1.76 -19.68
C ASN A 26 0.10 0.91 -18.56
N ILE A 27 -0.60 -0.16 -18.95
CA ILE A 27 -1.49 -0.95 -18.08
C ILE A 27 -0.85 -2.19 -17.44
N LYS A 28 0.43 -2.46 -17.70
CA LYS A 28 1.14 -3.58 -17.04
C LYS A 28 1.12 -3.40 -15.52
N PRO A 29 0.78 -4.44 -14.74
CA PRO A 29 0.82 -4.37 -13.28
C PRO A 29 2.15 -3.83 -12.78
N THR A 30 2.10 -2.78 -11.96
CA THR A 30 3.31 -2.00 -11.63
C THR A 30 3.31 -1.63 -10.15
N ILE A 31 4.48 -1.68 -9.52
CA ILE A 31 4.77 -1.06 -8.23
C ILE A 31 5.63 0.18 -8.45
N ILE A 32 5.16 1.30 -7.95
CA ILE A 32 5.80 2.61 -8.01
C ILE A 32 6.26 2.96 -6.61
N SER A 33 7.48 3.45 -6.45
CA SER A 33 7.96 3.97 -5.16
C SER A 33 8.65 5.32 -5.32
N SER A 34 8.63 6.12 -4.25
CA SER A 34 9.34 7.39 -4.21
C SER A 34 9.96 7.63 -2.83
N GLU A 35 11.12 8.31 -2.79
CA GLU A 35 11.77 8.72 -1.55
C GLU A 35 11.02 9.89 -0.88
N LYS A 36 10.31 10.72 -1.66
CA LYS A 36 9.55 11.89 -1.20
C LYS A 36 8.32 12.11 -2.07
N GLN A 37 7.23 12.55 -1.46
CA GLN A 37 6.07 13.08 -2.19
C GLN A 37 5.84 14.55 -1.82
N ILE A 38 5.61 15.42 -2.81
CA ILE A 38 5.37 16.87 -2.60
C ILE A 38 3.91 17.11 -2.20
N LYS A 39 2.99 16.34 -2.80
CA LYS A 39 1.54 16.41 -2.56
C LYS A 39 0.99 15.01 -2.27
N GLY A 40 1.57 14.33 -1.23
CA GLY A 40 1.08 13.03 -0.80
C GLY A 40 -0.40 13.09 -0.40
N ARG A 41 -1.19 12.12 -0.89
CA ARG A 41 -2.64 12.07 -0.69
C ARG A 41 -3.02 10.99 0.33
N GLY A 42 -4.02 11.29 1.14
CA GLY A 42 -4.72 10.37 2.01
C GLY A 42 -6.20 10.30 1.65
N THR A 43 -6.98 9.55 2.41
CA THR A 43 -8.44 9.43 2.21
C THR A 43 -9.16 10.75 2.51
N MET A 44 -10.31 10.97 1.84
CA MET A 44 -11.18 12.14 2.07
C MET A 44 -10.45 13.49 1.94
N GLY A 45 -9.59 13.63 0.92
CA GLY A 45 -8.86 14.87 0.67
C GLY A 45 -7.73 15.20 1.66
N LYS A 46 -7.49 14.35 2.67
CA LYS A 46 -6.42 14.58 3.65
C LYS A 46 -5.04 14.45 2.99
N LYS A 47 -4.08 15.21 3.50
CA LYS A 47 -2.68 15.12 3.06
C LYS A 47 -1.97 13.98 3.80
N TRP A 48 -1.10 13.25 3.08
CA TRP A 48 -0.15 12.31 3.67
C TRP A 48 1.22 12.96 3.73
N ILE A 49 1.77 13.14 4.94
CA ILE A 49 3.09 13.76 5.13
C ILE A 49 4.17 12.78 4.65
N SER A 50 4.89 13.18 3.62
CA SER A 50 5.81 12.31 2.88
C SER A 50 7.26 12.81 2.95
N LYS A 51 7.83 12.90 4.17
CA LYS A 51 9.24 13.26 4.37
C LYS A 51 10.16 12.13 3.92
N LYS A 52 11.33 12.49 3.35
CA LYS A 52 12.40 11.54 2.98
C LYS A 52 12.75 10.63 4.17
N GLY A 53 13.02 9.35 3.88
CA GLY A 53 13.34 8.34 4.88
C GLY A 53 12.20 7.37 5.18
N ASN A 54 10.94 7.74 4.96
CA ASN A 54 9.80 6.84 5.02
C ASN A 54 9.55 6.15 3.67
N LEU A 55 8.68 5.15 3.63
CA LEU A 55 8.36 4.40 2.41
C LEU A 55 7.00 4.83 1.85
N PHE A 56 7.01 5.29 0.60
CA PHE A 56 5.81 5.65 -0.15
C PHE A 56 5.77 4.79 -1.41
N LEU A 57 4.70 4.07 -1.60
CA LEU A 57 4.53 3.23 -2.77
C LEU A 57 3.09 3.23 -3.27
N THR A 58 2.92 2.86 -4.53
CA THR A 58 1.62 2.59 -5.14
C THR A 58 1.73 1.34 -5.99
N ILE A 59 0.76 0.43 -5.87
CA ILE A 59 0.62 -0.72 -6.74
C ILE A 59 -0.65 -0.53 -7.55
N PHE A 60 -0.59 -0.74 -8.87
CA PHE A 60 -1.79 -0.76 -9.69
C PHE A 60 -1.84 -1.99 -10.58
N PHE A 61 -3.06 -2.45 -10.86
CA PHE A 61 -3.34 -3.62 -11.68
C PHE A 61 -4.80 -3.62 -12.14
N GLU A 62 -5.08 -4.35 -13.23
CA GLU A 62 -6.44 -4.57 -13.72
C GLU A 62 -7.22 -5.48 -12.78
N ILE A 63 -8.49 -5.15 -12.53
CA ILE A 63 -9.41 -5.93 -11.70
C ILE A 63 -10.67 -6.33 -12.46
N ASN A 64 -11.22 -7.50 -12.12
CA ASN A 64 -12.57 -7.88 -12.49
C ASN A 64 -13.52 -7.60 -11.31
N GLN A 65 -14.26 -6.49 -11.37
CA GLN A 65 -15.15 -6.06 -10.27
C GLN A 65 -16.33 -7.03 -10.03
N LYS A 66 -16.73 -7.83 -11.04
CA LYS A 66 -17.76 -8.88 -10.88
C LYS A 66 -17.25 -10.01 -9.99
N LYS A 67 -15.94 -10.30 -10.03
CA LYS A 67 -15.31 -11.36 -9.22
C LYS A 67 -14.92 -10.86 -7.82
N ILE A 68 -14.22 -9.71 -7.74
CA ILE A 68 -13.74 -9.12 -6.49
C ILE A 68 -13.93 -7.62 -6.59
N ASN A 69 -14.85 -7.08 -5.80
CA ASN A 69 -15.18 -5.66 -5.83
C ASN A 69 -14.17 -4.80 -5.03
N PHE A 70 -14.31 -3.49 -5.13
CA PHE A 70 -13.46 -2.51 -4.45
C PHE A 70 -13.43 -2.68 -2.92
N LYS A 71 -14.57 -2.95 -2.28
CA LYS A 71 -14.65 -3.14 -0.81
C LYS A 71 -13.91 -4.40 -0.37
N HIS A 72 -14.01 -5.48 -1.17
CA HIS A 72 -13.25 -6.71 -0.92
C HIS A 72 -11.73 -6.45 -0.97
N PHE A 73 -11.26 -5.70 -1.96
CA PHE A 73 -9.85 -5.33 -2.03
C PHE A 73 -9.39 -4.45 -0.86
N ALA A 74 -10.25 -3.58 -0.33
CA ALA A 74 -9.91 -2.79 0.86
C ALA A 74 -9.61 -3.70 2.06
N PHE A 75 -10.47 -4.72 2.27
CA PHE A 75 -10.26 -5.73 3.30
C PHE A 75 -8.94 -6.51 3.07
N LEU A 76 -8.79 -7.07 1.87
CA LEU A 76 -7.63 -7.91 1.54
C LEU A 76 -6.31 -7.15 1.67
N ASN A 77 -6.25 -5.89 1.21
CA ASN A 77 -5.07 -5.05 1.31
C ASN A 77 -4.71 -4.72 2.77
N ALA A 78 -5.70 -4.38 3.60
CA ALA A 78 -5.45 -4.10 5.02
C ALA A 78 -4.82 -5.31 5.73
N TYR A 79 -5.35 -6.52 5.51
CA TYR A 79 -4.79 -7.75 6.07
C TYR A 79 -3.41 -8.09 5.49
N LEU A 80 -3.23 -7.98 4.16
CA LEU A 80 -1.96 -8.28 3.52
C LEU A 80 -0.83 -7.39 4.07
N PHE A 81 -1.05 -6.08 4.14
CA PHE A 81 -0.05 -5.17 4.70
C PHE A 81 0.14 -5.36 6.21
N LYS A 82 -0.95 -5.60 6.96
CA LYS A 82 -0.85 -5.95 8.39
C LYS A 82 0.05 -7.17 8.58
N ASN A 83 -0.15 -8.24 7.82
CA ASN A 83 0.63 -9.47 7.98
C ASN A 83 2.10 -9.30 7.58
N ILE A 84 2.38 -8.59 6.47
CA ILE A 84 3.75 -8.29 6.06
C ILE A 84 4.50 -7.53 7.17
N ILE A 85 3.85 -6.53 7.77
CA ILE A 85 4.46 -5.70 8.81
C ILE A 85 4.55 -6.45 10.12
N SER A 86 3.50 -7.18 10.52
CA SER A 86 3.48 -7.95 11.76
C SER A 86 4.56 -9.02 11.82
N LYS A 87 4.68 -9.82 10.77
CA LYS A 87 5.68 -10.90 10.71
C LYS A 87 7.12 -10.39 10.82
N LYS A 88 7.37 -9.18 10.30
CA LYS A 88 8.74 -8.67 10.24
C LYS A 88 9.12 -7.79 11.42
N PHE A 89 8.16 -7.06 12.00
CA PHE A 89 8.47 -5.99 12.96
C PHE A 89 7.80 -6.14 14.31
N SER A 90 6.50 -6.48 14.38
CA SER A 90 5.80 -6.67 15.65
C SER A 90 4.41 -7.26 15.46
N ASN A 91 4.08 -8.30 16.21
CA ASN A 91 2.76 -8.93 16.25
C ASN A 91 1.66 -8.03 16.87
N GLN A 92 2.04 -6.93 17.54
CA GLN A 92 1.09 -5.97 18.12
C GLN A 92 0.48 -5.00 17.09
N VAL A 93 0.79 -5.16 15.79
CA VAL A 93 0.19 -4.37 14.72
C VAL A 93 -1.27 -4.75 14.54
N LYS A 94 -2.17 -3.75 14.64
CA LYS A 94 -3.62 -3.92 14.50
C LYS A 94 -4.13 -3.08 13.32
N ILE A 95 -5.22 -3.55 12.70
CA ILE A 95 -5.93 -2.79 11.67
C ILE A 95 -6.90 -1.82 12.37
N LYS A 96 -6.83 -0.55 12.01
CA LYS A 96 -7.91 0.41 12.22
C LYS A 96 -8.65 0.57 10.89
N TRP A 97 -9.82 -0.04 10.84
CA TRP A 97 -10.64 -0.04 9.63
C TRP A 97 -10.99 1.37 9.16
N PRO A 98 -11.09 1.56 7.84
CA PRO A 98 -10.89 0.53 6.80
C PRO A 98 -9.44 0.46 6.25
N ASN A 99 -8.52 1.35 6.63
CA ASN A 99 -7.34 1.64 5.82
C ASN A 99 -6.08 2.05 6.58
N ASP A 100 -6.06 1.93 7.90
CA ASP A 100 -4.91 2.30 8.72
C ASP A 100 -4.35 1.10 9.50
N LEU A 101 -3.03 1.06 9.66
CA LEU A 101 -2.39 0.14 10.58
C LEU A 101 -1.82 0.90 11.77
N LEU A 102 -2.06 0.36 12.96
CA LEU A 102 -1.65 0.96 14.22
C LEU A 102 -0.74 0.02 15.01
N PHE A 103 0.15 0.61 15.78
CA PHE A 103 0.88 -0.03 16.87
C PHE A 103 0.61 0.75 18.16
N LYS A 104 0.07 0.08 19.21
CA LYS A 104 -0.31 0.74 20.48
C LYS A 104 -1.08 2.04 20.26
N LYS A 105 -2.15 2.00 19.43
CA LYS A 105 -3.01 3.13 19.04
C LYS A 105 -2.32 4.23 18.20
N LYS A 106 -1.02 4.14 17.89
CA LYS A 106 -0.28 5.09 17.04
C LYS A 106 -0.19 4.60 15.60
N LYS A 107 -0.43 5.50 14.63
CA LYS A 107 -0.46 5.14 13.20
C LYS A 107 0.94 4.88 12.65
N ILE A 108 1.11 3.71 12.02
CA ILE A 108 2.35 3.30 11.34
C ILE A 108 2.19 3.27 9.83
N CYS A 109 0.97 3.01 9.32
CA CYS A 109 0.72 2.87 7.89
C CYS A 109 -0.68 3.40 7.55
N GLY A 110 -0.80 3.98 6.36
CA GLY A 110 -2.09 4.33 5.76
C GLY A 110 -2.17 3.79 4.33
N ILE A 111 -3.35 3.32 3.94
CA ILE A 111 -3.65 2.75 2.62
C ILE A 111 -4.70 3.63 1.95
N LEU A 112 -4.43 4.10 0.73
CA LEU A 112 -5.36 4.84 -0.11
C LEU A 112 -5.69 4.03 -1.35
N GLN A 113 -6.91 3.53 -1.46
CA GLN A 113 -7.38 2.86 -2.66
C GLN A 113 -8.20 3.79 -3.54
N GLU A 114 -7.97 3.70 -4.84
CA GLU A 114 -8.70 4.41 -5.88
C GLU A 114 -8.95 3.45 -7.05
N THR A 115 -10.01 3.71 -7.81
CA THR A 115 -10.29 2.98 -9.04
C THR A 115 -10.36 3.95 -10.22
N ILE A 116 -9.98 3.46 -11.38
CA ILE A 116 -10.14 4.17 -12.65
C ILE A 116 -10.55 3.18 -13.72
N THR A 117 -11.50 3.59 -14.58
CA THR A 117 -11.82 2.87 -15.81
C THR A 117 -11.05 3.51 -16.96
N SER A 118 -10.36 2.71 -17.74
CA SER A 118 -9.65 3.12 -18.95
C SER A 118 -9.80 2.02 -20.01
N ASN A 119 -10.16 2.38 -21.24
CA ASN A 119 -10.36 1.44 -22.35
C ASN A 119 -11.24 0.23 -21.97
N LYS A 120 -12.39 0.49 -21.34
CA LYS A 120 -13.36 -0.54 -20.87
C LYS A 120 -12.81 -1.51 -19.81
N LYS A 121 -11.63 -1.24 -19.23
CA LYS A 121 -10.99 -2.01 -18.18
C LYS A 121 -10.96 -1.24 -16.87
N ASN A 122 -11.17 -1.95 -15.76
CA ASN A 122 -11.14 -1.37 -14.43
C ASN A 122 -9.77 -1.63 -13.78
N PHE A 123 -9.18 -0.60 -13.22
CA PHE A 123 -7.90 -0.68 -12.50
C PHE A 123 -8.08 -0.30 -11.05
N LEU A 124 -7.44 -1.07 -10.16
CA LEU A 124 -7.26 -0.71 -8.77
C LEU A 124 -5.88 -0.07 -8.59
N ILE A 125 -5.86 1.04 -7.87
CA ILE A 125 -4.67 1.77 -7.48
C ILE A 125 -4.60 1.74 -5.96
N VAL A 126 -3.54 1.16 -5.41
CA VAL A 126 -3.34 0.98 -3.97
C VAL A 126 -2.12 1.76 -3.53
N GLY A 127 -2.34 2.98 -3.06
CA GLY A 127 -1.31 3.82 -2.45
C GLY A 127 -1.07 3.41 -1.00
N VAL A 128 0.20 3.34 -0.60
CA VAL A 128 0.59 2.95 0.76
C VAL A 128 1.71 3.86 1.26
N GLY A 129 1.47 4.49 2.40
CA GLY A 129 2.49 5.22 3.14
C GLY A 129 2.84 4.48 4.43
N ILE A 130 4.12 4.19 4.65
CA ILE A 130 4.61 3.52 5.86
C ILE A 130 5.62 4.42 6.56
N ASN A 131 5.37 4.70 7.84
CA ASN A 131 6.30 5.41 8.70
C ASN A 131 7.44 4.46 9.07
N THR A 132 8.46 4.36 8.23
CA THR A 132 9.57 3.42 8.45
C THR A 132 10.62 4.01 9.39
N ASN A 133 11.10 5.22 9.15
CA ASN A 133 12.23 5.80 9.88
C ASN A 133 11.90 7.12 10.59
N HIS A 134 10.81 7.79 10.23
CA HIS A 134 10.40 9.05 10.84
C HIS A 134 8.93 9.04 11.22
N ASP A 135 8.62 9.63 12.37
CA ASP A 135 7.25 9.87 12.81
C ASP A 135 6.79 11.22 12.26
N PRO A 136 5.76 11.27 11.40
CA PRO A 136 5.19 12.55 11.03
C PRO A 136 4.50 13.18 12.24
N ASN A 137 4.87 14.41 12.55
CA ASN A 137 4.16 15.18 13.58
C ASN A 137 2.86 15.73 12.98
N VAL A 138 1.74 15.15 13.36
CA VAL A 138 0.40 15.52 12.86
C VAL A 138 -0.49 15.81 14.05
N LYS A 139 -1.05 17.04 14.12
CA LYS A 139 -1.93 17.45 15.23
C LYS A 139 -3.16 16.54 15.39
N SER A 140 -3.69 15.99 14.29
CA SER A 140 -4.96 15.24 14.28
C SER A 140 -4.86 13.78 14.71
N PHE A 141 -3.65 13.18 14.76
CA PHE A 141 -3.46 11.80 15.20
C PHE A 141 -2.03 11.51 15.62
N SER A 142 -1.87 10.59 16.57
CA SER A 142 -0.55 10.12 16.99
C SER A 142 0.02 9.12 15.99
N SER A 143 1.30 9.27 15.64
CA SER A 143 2.01 8.37 14.74
C SER A 143 3.29 7.82 15.37
N ILE A 144 3.80 6.72 14.83
CA ILE A 144 5.04 6.08 15.23
C ILE A 144 5.70 5.42 14.02
N SER A 145 7.04 5.39 14.01
CA SER A 145 7.80 4.71 12.95
C SER A 145 8.19 3.29 13.36
N LEU A 146 8.42 2.45 12.35
CA LEU A 146 8.96 1.11 12.56
C LEU A 146 10.35 1.17 13.22
N LYS A 147 11.16 2.20 12.91
CA LYS A 147 12.43 2.43 13.57
C LYS A 147 12.28 2.54 15.09
N LYS A 148 11.30 3.30 15.57
CA LYS A 148 11.03 3.43 17.02
C LYS A 148 10.50 2.14 17.64
N ILE A 149 9.75 1.35 16.90
CA ILE A 149 9.21 0.06 17.38
C ILE A 149 10.33 -0.98 17.54
N THR A 150 11.30 -0.98 16.63
CA THR A 150 12.35 -2.01 16.55
C THR A 150 13.71 -1.56 17.10
N ASN A 151 13.88 -0.26 17.41
CA ASN A 151 15.16 0.40 17.72
C ASN A 151 16.23 0.23 16.61
N LYS A 152 15.81 -0.08 15.36
CA LYS A 152 16.70 -0.30 14.21
C LYS A 152 16.25 0.52 13.01
N LYS A 153 17.21 1.11 12.27
CA LYS A 153 16.93 1.77 10.99
C LYS A 153 16.37 0.78 10.00
N ILE A 154 15.28 1.14 9.33
CA ILE A 154 14.61 0.28 8.37
C ILE A 154 15.18 0.53 6.98
N ASP A 155 15.63 -0.55 6.32
CA ASP A 155 15.99 -0.53 4.92
C ASP A 155 14.73 -0.57 4.05
N ASN A 156 14.37 0.57 3.48
CA ASN A 156 13.18 0.73 2.64
C ASN A 156 13.24 -0.11 1.36
N ASN A 157 14.43 -0.38 0.80
CA ASN A 157 14.55 -1.22 -0.39
C ASN A 157 14.26 -2.69 -0.07
N LYS A 158 14.77 -3.19 1.06
CA LYS A 158 14.46 -4.56 1.53
C LYS A 158 12.97 -4.70 1.83
N LEU A 159 12.36 -3.71 2.49
CA LEU A 159 10.92 -3.72 2.78
C LEU A 159 10.09 -3.66 1.49
N LEU A 160 10.44 -2.78 0.54
CA LEU A 160 9.78 -2.68 -0.76
C LEU A 160 9.81 -3.99 -1.54
N ASN A 161 10.98 -4.66 -1.57
CA ASN A 161 11.14 -5.95 -2.23
C ASN A 161 10.30 -7.05 -1.56
N MET A 162 10.22 -7.05 -0.23
CA MET A 162 9.38 -7.97 0.52
C MET A 162 7.89 -7.75 0.21
N ILE A 163 7.44 -6.48 0.21
CA ILE A 163 6.07 -6.12 -0.17
C ILE A 163 5.79 -6.58 -1.59
N LYS A 164 6.67 -6.29 -2.55
CA LYS A 164 6.52 -6.71 -3.94
C LYS A 164 6.33 -8.22 -4.06
N LYS A 165 7.20 -9.03 -3.46
CA LYS A 165 7.13 -10.50 -3.51
C LYS A 165 5.80 -11.04 -2.94
N ASN A 166 5.35 -10.51 -1.79
CA ASN A 166 4.09 -10.92 -1.19
C ASN A 166 2.89 -10.50 -2.05
N TYR A 167 2.95 -9.29 -2.62
CA TYR A 167 1.88 -8.79 -3.47
C TYR A 167 1.78 -9.55 -4.79
N GLU A 168 2.91 -9.93 -5.40
CA GLU A 168 2.95 -10.79 -6.59
C GLU A 168 2.30 -12.16 -6.34
N LYS A 169 2.56 -12.78 -5.17
CA LYS A 169 1.91 -14.03 -4.73
C LYS A 169 0.39 -13.82 -4.55
N PHE A 170 0.00 -12.75 -3.87
CA PHE A 170 -1.40 -12.39 -3.68
C PHE A 170 -2.12 -12.20 -5.01
N LEU A 171 -1.56 -11.43 -5.94
CA LEU A 171 -2.16 -11.20 -7.26
C LEU A 171 -2.28 -12.47 -8.11
N SER A 172 -1.33 -13.40 -8.00
CA SER A 172 -1.45 -14.71 -8.68
C SER A 172 -2.64 -15.49 -8.15
N LYS A 173 -2.88 -15.48 -6.84
CA LYS A 173 -4.05 -16.12 -6.22
C LYS A 173 -5.35 -15.39 -6.56
N ALA A 174 -5.36 -14.06 -6.57
CA ALA A 174 -6.54 -13.25 -6.87
C ALA A 174 -7.11 -13.47 -8.28
N LYS A 175 -6.29 -13.97 -9.22
CA LYS A 175 -6.78 -14.35 -10.58
C LYS A 175 -7.68 -15.56 -10.57
N ILE A 176 -7.42 -16.54 -9.71
CA ILE A 176 -8.07 -17.86 -9.72
C ILE A 176 -9.10 -18.05 -8.59
N HIS A 177 -8.85 -17.43 -7.43
CA HIS A 177 -9.68 -17.60 -6.24
C HIS A 177 -10.81 -16.57 -6.13
N THR A 178 -11.88 -16.97 -5.44
CA THR A 178 -12.97 -16.09 -4.99
C THR A 178 -12.53 -15.19 -3.84
N PHE A 179 -13.36 -14.22 -3.49
CA PHE A 179 -13.09 -13.38 -2.31
C PHE A 179 -12.99 -14.19 -1.01
N LEU A 180 -13.88 -15.18 -0.81
CA LEU A 180 -13.89 -15.99 0.42
C LEU A 180 -12.60 -16.80 0.60
N GLU A 181 -12.11 -17.40 -0.48
CA GLU A 181 -10.84 -18.13 -0.47
C GLU A 181 -9.64 -17.19 -0.21
N LEU A 182 -9.62 -16.02 -0.86
CA LEU A 182 -8.59 -15.00 -0.64
C LEU A 182 -8.64 -14.45 0.78
N LYS A 183 -9.84 -14.28 1.35
CA LYS A 183 -10.02 -13.86 2.74
C LYS A 183 -9.37 -14.86 3.70
N LYS A 184 -9.67 -16.15 3.56
CA LYS A 184 -9.03 -17.23 4.35
C LYS A 184 -7.50 -17.18 4.19
N TYR A 185 -7.02 -17.09 2.95
CA TYR A 185 -5.58 -17.00 2.66
C TYR A 185 -4.93 -15.77 3.30
N THR A 186 -5.52 -14.57 3.20
CA THR A 186 -4.91 -13.34 3.72
C THR A 186 -4.99 -13.21 5.24
N ILE A 187 -5.96 -13.82 5.90
CA ILE A 187 -6.03 -13.82 7.37
C ILE A 187 -4.96 -14.73 7.95
N ASN A 188 -4.68 -15.85 7.30
CA ASN A 188 -3.77 -16.91 7.78
C ASN A 188 -2.31 -16.75 7.26
N LEU A 189 -2.01 -15.69 6.50
CA LEU A 189 -0.65 -15.31 6.12
C LEU A 189 0.16 -14.84 7.33
#